data_d1eee1065cc62b1ee614f27993320edb
#
_entry.id   d1eee1065cc62b1ee614f27993320edb
#
_cell.length_a   1.000
_cell.length_b   1.000
_cell.length_c   1.000
_cell.angle_alpha   90.00
_cell.angle_beta   90.00
_cell.angle_gamma   90.00
#
_symmetry.space_group_name_H-M   'P 1'
#
loop_
_entity.id
_entity.type
_entity.pdbx_description
1 polymer ?
#
loop_
_entity_poly.entity_id
_entity_poly.type
_entity_poly.pdbx_seq_one_letter_code
_entity_poly.pdbx_strand_id
1 'polypeptide(L)'
;VDNKLNNLILVLNCGSSSIKFAILDPKNEKKYLSGIVECLFLSETYIKWCCLEKKYYKKIGSNMNHEDALNFIIDEVLLKQKNIFNNIIGIGHRVVHGGNEIKKSSLINDYVITCIKKYICFAPLHNPANLIGIQTVIKKYPILSDKNVAVFDTSFYQNMPESSFLYAIPYNFYKKYQIRRYGAHGISHKYVSYKISVILNKKFDSLNLITCHLGNGCSIAAICNGVCVDTSMGLTPLEGLVMGTRSGDIDPAIIFFMYKQLNMSIDEIEMILNKKSGLLGLSGVSSDFRYFEKQYHLTEKAKRSVQVFCHRLSKYIASYMSLMENRLDAVIFTGGIGENVSLIRELVFSKLFLLGFKINSKLNCSTVGGKSGLITESSSHPVFVIATDEELAIAKETIKIINKK
;
A
#
# COMPACT_ATOMS: atom_id res chain seq x y z
N VAL A 1 10.04 36.80 -2.21
CA VAL A 1 9.55 36.20 -3.49
C VAL A 1 8.29 35.47 -3.14
N ASP A 2 7.13 36.09 -3.44
CA ASP A 2 5.83 35.43 -3.31
C ASP A 2 5.78 34.23 -4.23
N ASN A 3 6.05 33.04 -3.69
CA ASN A 3 5.74 31.81 -4.36
C ASN A 3 4.21 31.70 -4.42
N LYS A 4 3.61 32.15 -5.53
CA LYS A 4 2.20 31.93 -5.81
C LYS A 4 1.95 30.42 -5.66
N LEU A 5 1.14 30.05 -4.67
CA LEU A 5 0.61 28.70 -4.53
C LEU A 5 -0.26 28.43 -5.77
N ASN A 6 0.20 27.62 -6.68
CA ASN A 6 -0.54 27.29 -7.89
C ASN A 6 -0.52 25.74 -8.07
N ASN A 7 -1.63 25.20 -8.57
CA ASN A 7 -1.71 23.78 -8.96
C ASN A 7 -1.58 22.78 -7.82
N LEU A 8 -2.22 23.04 -6.68
CA LEU A 8 -2.26 22.11 -5.57
C LEU A 8 -3.23 20.96 -5.84
N ILE A 9 -2.89 19.78 -5.38
CA ILE A 9 -3.74 18.59 -5.44
C ILE A 9 -4.10 18.17 -4.02
N LEU A 10 -5.40 18.01 -3.76
CA LEU A 10 -5.89 17.31 -2.58
C LEU A 10 -5.84 15.81 -2.86
N VAL A 11 -5.19 15.06 -1.98
CA VAL A 11 -5.14 13.59 -2.03
C VAL A 11 -5.90 13.01 -0.86
N LEU A 12 -6.74 12.02 -1.14
CA LEU A 12 -7.53 11.30 -0.15
C LEU A 12 -7.28 9.79 -0.25
N ASN A 13 -7.06 9.18 0.90
CA ASN A 13 -6.92 7.74 1.06
C ASN A 13 -7.82 7.27 2.21
N CYS A 14 -9.03 6.84 1.87
CA CYS A 14 -10.02 6.33 2.81
C CYS A 14 -9.80 4.83 3.02
N GLY A 15 -9.16 4.47 4.14
CA GLY A 15 -9.02 3.09 4.60
C GLY A 15 -10.24 2.61 5.38
N SER A 16 -10.21 1.35 5.83
CA SER A 16 -11.33 0.74 6.57
C SER A 16 -11.65 1.42 7.90
N SER A 17 -10.65 1.97 8.60
CA SER A 17 -10.78 2.60 9.92
C SER A 17 -10.05 3.92 10.06
N SER A 18 -9.58 4.49 8.94
CA SER A 18 -8.80 5.72 8.94
C SER A 18 -8.93 6.47 7.61
N ILE A 19 -8.70 7.78 7.63
CA ILE A 19 -8.62 8.61 6.44
C ILE A 19 -7.30 9.38 6.47
N LYS A 20 -6.45 9.16 5.48
CA LYS A 20 -5.26 9.99 5.24
C LYS A 20 -5.59 11.05 4.19
N PHE A 21 -5.09 12.24 4.39
CA PHE A 21 -5.27 13.34 3.45
C PHE A 21 -4.02 14.20 3.35
N ALA A 22 -3.77 14.76 2.18
CA ALA A 22 -2.68 15.70 1.97
C ALA A 22 -3.04 16.73 0.89
N ILE A 23 -2.53 17.95 1.05
CA ILE A 23 -2.52 18.96 -0.02
C ILE A 23 -1.06 19.23 -0.37
N LEU A 24 -0.72 18.99 -1.61
CA LEU A 24 0.65 19.12 -2.09
C LEU A 24 0.75 19.66 -3.52
N ASP A 25 1.89 20.22 -3.83
CA ASP A 25 2.26 20.58 -5.19
C ASP A 25 3.06 19.43 -5.82
N PRO A 26 2.51 18.75 -6.83
CA PRO A 26 3.17 17.59 -7.44
C PRO A 26 4.44 17.96 -8.23
N LYS A 27 4.67 19.25 -8.55
CA LYS A 27 5.82 19.72 -9.33
C LYS A 27 7.06 19.90 -8.43
N ASN A 28 6.91 20.59 -7.30
CA ASN A 28 8.01 20.82 -6.36
C ASN A 28 8.05 19.81 -5.21
N GLU A 29 7.11 18.82 -5.19
CA GLU A 29 6.96 17.77 -4.19
C GLU A 29 6.70 18.28 -2.76
N LYS A 30 6.32 19.55 -2.59
CA LYS A 30 6.09 20.16 -1.29
C LYS A 30 4.70 19.84 -0.77
N LYS A 31 4.63 19.30 0.46
CA LYS A 31 3.37 19.12 1.22
C LYS A 31 3.10 20.38 2.04
N TYR A 32 1.96 20.98 1.82
CA TYR A 32 1.51 22.16 2.55
C TYR A 32 0.64 21.80 3.74
N LEU A 33 -0.12 20.73 3.60
CA LEU A 33 -0.98 20.18 4.65
C LEU A 33 -1.03 18.67 4.49
N SER A 34 -0.97 17.95 5.61
CA SER A 34 -1.20 16.50 5.63
C SER A 34 -1.76 16.08 6.97
N GLY A 35 -2.54 15.01 6.99
CA GLY A 35 -3.11 14.52 8.23
C GLY A 35 -3.70 13.12 8.10
N ILE A 36 -4.12 12.63 9.26
CA ILE A 36 -4.78 11.34 9.39
C ILE A 36 -5.89 11.44 10.44
N VAL A 37 -7.05 10.91 10.09
CA VAL A 37 -8.09 10.54 11.07
C VAL A 37 -7.92 9.05 11.36
N GLU A 38 -7.94 8.70 12.63
CA GLU A 38 -7.78 7.31 13.10
C GLU A 38 -8.94 6.93 14.03
N CYS A 39 -9.10 5.62 14.20
CA CYS A 39 -10.11 5.04 15.09
C CYS A 39 -11.56 5.37 14.70
N LEU A 40 -11.87 5.37 13.39
CA LEU A 40 -13.26 5.42 12.92
C LEU A 40 -14.04 4.24 13.48
N PHE A 41 -15.34 4.47 13.75
CA PHE A 41 -16.28 3.48 14.32
C PHE A 41 -15.92 3.00 15.73
N LEU A 42 -14.95 3.64 16.41
CA LEU A 42 -14.60 3.34 17.79
C LEU A 42 -15.10 4.42 18.75
N SER A 43 -15.02 4.13 20.05
CA SER A 43 -15.45 5.03 21.12
C SER A 43 -14.75 6.40 21.10
N GLU A 44 -13.54 6.47 20.55
CA GLU A 44 -12.80 7.73 20.40
C GLU A 44 -12.21 7.82 18.99
N THR A 45 -12.64 8.79 18.21
CA THR A 45 -12.05 9.15 16.93
C THR A 45 -11.19 10.41 17.11
N TYR A 46 -10.01 10.43 16.55
CA TYR A 46 -9.11 11.56 16.62
C TYR A 46 -8.46 11.87 15.28
N ILE A 47 -8.06 13.13 15.13
CA ILE A 47 -7.34 13.65 13.96
C ILE A 47 -5.99 14.21 14.37
N LYS A 48 -4.98 13.90 13.59
CA LYS A 48 -3.66 14.53 13.63
C LYS A 48 -3.40 15.17 12.28
N TRP A 49 -2.94 16.41 12.27
CA TRP A 49 -2.54 17.03 11.01
C TRP A 49 -1.37 17.97 11.19
N CYS A 50 -0.67 18.22 10.11
CA CYS A 50 0.40 19.18 10.02
C CYS A 50 0.06 20.18 8.92
N CYS A 51 0.15 21.47 9.20
CA CYS A 51 -0.03 22.53 8.24
C CYS A 51 1.14 23.49 8.35
N LEU A 52 1.91 23.68 7.26
CA LEU A 52 3.10 24.54 7.23
C LEU A 52 4.01 24.30 8.46
N GLU A 53 4.35 23.01 8.70
CA GLU A 53 5.20 22.53 9.80
C GLU A 53 4.58 22.57 11.20
N LYS A 54 3.44 23.25 11.41
CA LYS A 54 2.71 23.23 12.67
C LYS A 54 1.88 21.97 12.81
N LYS A 55 2.06 21.25 13.92
CA LYS A 55 1.36 20.00 14.25
C LYS A 55 0.15 20.27 15.13
N TYR A 56 -0.93 19.60 14.83
CA TYR A 56 -2.20 19.68 15.54
C TYR A 56 -2.71 18.28 15.87
N TYR A 57 -3.45 18.20 16.96
CA TYR A 57 -4.14 17.00 17.42
C TYR A 57 -5.51 17.40 17.98
N LYS A 58 -6.56 16.63 17.66
CA LYS A 58 -7.89 16.86 18.22
C LYS A 58 -8.66 15.55 18.31
N LYS A 59 -9.37 15.31 19.43
CA LYS A 59 -10.45 14.34 19.49
C LYS A 59 -11.67 14.94 18.80
N ILE A 60 -12.29 14.21 17.88
CA ILE A 60 -13.33 14.76 17.01
C ILE A 60 -14.71 14.12 17.24
N GLY A 61 -14.79 13.05 18.02
CA GLY A 61 -16.07 12.43 18.39
C GLY A 61 -15.93 10.97 18.76
N SER A 62 -17.05 10.31 18.94
CA SER A 62 -17.19 8.87 19.14
C SER A 62 -17.99 8.26 17.99
N ASN A 63 -17.66 7.04 17.60
CA ASN A 63 -18.34 6.28 16.53
C ASN A 63 -18.49 7.04 15.20
N MET A 64 -17.54 7.96 14.89
CA MET A 64 -17.57 8.71 13.63
C MET A 64 -17.36 7.76 12.45
N ASN A 65 -18.20 7.90 11.44
CA ASN A 65 -18.04 7.23 10.17
C ASN A 65 -17.16 8.04 9.21
N HIS A 66 -16.94 7.53 8.00
CA HIS A 66 -16.10 8.19 6.98
C HIS A 66 -16.67 9.54 6.52
N GLU A 67 -18.00 9.66 6.37
CA GLU A 67 -18.64 10.90 5.93
C GLU A 67 -18.49 11.99 6.99
N ASP A 68 -18.73 11.67 8.27
CA ASP A 68 -18.54 12.60 9.39
C ASP A 68 -17.10 13.11 9.48
N ALA A 69 -16.15 12.18 9.38
CA ALA A 69 -14.73 12.52 9.44
C ALA A 69 -14.29 13.39 8.24
N LEU A 70 -14.78 13.10 7.03
CA LEU A 70 -14.49 13.91 5.84
C LEU A 70 -15.12 15.30 5.95
N ASN A 71 -16.34 15.41 6.44
CA ASN A 71 -16.98 16.69 6.71
C ASN A 71 -16.12 17.51 7.68
N PHE A 72 -15.64 16.87 8.77
CA PHE A 72 -14.74 17.55 9.71
C PHE A 72 -13.42 17.99 9.04
N ILE A 73 -12.78 17.13 8.25
CA ILE A 73 -11.56 17.47 7.52
C ILE A 73 -11.81 18.69 6.64
N ILE A 74 -12.87 18.68 5.84
CA ILE A 74 -13.17 19.78 4.90
C ILE A 74 -13.51 21.06 5.66
N ASP A 75 -14.47 21.02 6.57
CA ASP A 75 -15.03 22.21 7.20
C ASP A 75 -14.09 22.81 8.26
N GLU A 76 -13.43 21.97 9.06
CA GLU A 76 -12.62 22.40 10.21
C GLU A 76 -11.12 22.50 9.95
N VAL A 77 -10.60 21.76 8.93
CA VAL A 77 -9.18 21.78 8.64
C VAL A 77 -8.88 22.50 7.33
N LEU A 78 -9.51 22.08 6.21
CA LEU A 78 -9.15 22.59 4.89
C LEU A 78 -9.67 24.02 4.66
N LEU A 79 -10.96 24.27 4.88
CA LEU A 79 -11.58 25.59 4.65
C LEU A 79 -10.98 26.71 5.51
N LYS A 80 -10.41 26.37 6.68
CA LYS A 80 -9.70 27.34 7.52
C LYS A 80 -8.36 27.79 6.92
N GLN A 81 -7.82 27.05 5.96
CA GLN A 81 -6.58 27.37 5.26
C GLN A 81 -6.87 27.97 3.87
N LYS A 82 -7.61 29.09 3.82
CA LYS A 82 -8.12 29.71 2.58
C LYS A 82 -7.07 29.82 1.47
N ASN A 83 -5.85 30.25 1.81
CA ASN A 83 -4.77 30.44 0.83
C ASN A 83 -4.30 29.12 0.20
N ILE A 84 -4.35 28.00 0.93
CA ILE A 84 -4.00 26.67 0.40
C ILE A 84 -5.19 26.12 -0.36
N PHE A 85 -6.36 26.18 0.24
CA PHE A 85 -7.60 25.60 -0.25
C PHE A 85 -8.04 26.16 -1.62
N ASN A 86 -7.98 27.48 -1.79
CA ASN A 86 -8.37 28.16 -3.04
C ASN A 86 -7.43 27.85 -4.23
N ASN A 87 -6.28 27.25 -3.98
CA ASN A 87 -5.32 26.88 -4.99
C ASN A 87 -5.37 25.38 -5.36
N ILE A 88 -6.34 24.63 -4.81
CA ILE A 88 -6.59 23.25 -5.18
C ILE A 88 -7.26 23.21 -6.56
N ILE A 89 -6.63 22.52 -7.51
CA ILE A 89 -7.10 22.41 -8.90
C ILE A 89 -7.61 21.01 -9.25
N GLY A 90 -7.46 20.04 -8.35
CA GLY A 90 -7.92 18.68 -8.56
C GLY A 90 -7.80 17.83 -7.31
N ILE A 91 -8.49 16.69 -7.32
CA ILE A 91 -8.58 15.79 -6.18
C ILE A 91 -8.25 14.38 -6.63
N GLY A 92 -7.24 13.77 -6.00
CA GLY A 92 -6.81 12.40 -6.24
C GLY A 92 -7.32 11.48 -5.13
N HIS A 93 -7.99 10.41 -5.54
CA HIS A 93 -8.49 9.38 -4.63
C HIS A 93 -7.72 8.09 -4.82
N ARG A 94 -7.16 7.53 -3.75
CA ARG A 94 -6.71 6.14 -3.79
C ARG A 94 -7.93 5.24 -3.84
N VAL A 95 -7.93 4.29 -4.78
CA VAL A 95 -8.90 3.20 -4.88
C VAL A 95 -8.16 1.88 -4.91
N VAL A 96 -8.60 0.93 -4.08
CA VAL A 96 -7.87 -0.34 -3.97
C VAL A 96 -8.11 -1.21 -5.19
N HIS A 97 -9.36 -1.38 -5.65
CA HIS A 97 -9.65 -2.35 -6.69
C HIS A 97 -10.48 -1.77 -7.85
N GLY A 98 -9.92 -1.82 -9.06
CA GLY A 98 -10.56 -1.39 -10.30
C GLY A 98 -10.99 -2.53 -11.24
N GLY A 99 -10.75 -3.78 -10.85
CA GLY A 99 -11.05 -4.96 -11.67
C GLY A 99 -10.26 -5.02 -12.97
N ASN A 100 -10.82 -5.68 -13.96
CA ASN A 100 -10.27 -5.77 -15.30
C ASN A 100 -10.69 -4.59 -16.18
N GLU A 101 -11.74 -3.87 -15.81
CA GLU A 101 -12.27 -2.76 -16.62
C GLU A 101 -11.41 -1.51 -16.52
N ILE A 102 -10.86 -1.22 -15.32
CA ILE A 102 -10.09 0.00 -15.12
C ILE A 102 -8.60 -0.34 -15.00
N LYS A 103 -7.91 -0.21 -16.13
CA LYS A 103 -6.49 -0.57 -16.27
C LYS A 103 -5.51 0.55 -15.89
N LYS A 104 -5.98 1.77 -15.69
CA LYS A 104 -5.16 2.95 -15.38
C LYS A 104 -5.95 3.98 -14.60
N SER A 105 -5.25 4.93 -13.98
CA SER A 105 -5.86 6.08 -13.31
C SER A 105 -6.82 6.80 -14.24
N SER A 106 -7.99 7.21 -13.75
CA SER A 106 -9.08 7.72 -14.57
C SER A 106 -9.82 8.87 -13.88
N LEU A 107 -10.31 9.83 -14.67
CA LEU A 107 -11.29 10.81 -14.18
C LEU A 107 -12.53 10.06 -13.71
N ILE A 108 -13.05 10.50 -12.57
CA ILE A 108 -14.22 9.90 -11.96
C ILE A 108 -15.47 10.36 -12.69
N ASN A 109 -16.26 9.41 -13.16
CA ASN A 109 -17.56 9.56 -13.77
C ASN A 109 -18.46 8.38 -13.33
N ASP A 110 -19.70 8.32 -13.76
CA ASP A 110 -20.65 7.27 -13.39
C ASP A 110 -20.16 5.86 -13.75
N TYR A 111 -19.46 5.71 -14.87
CA TYR A 111 -18.85 4.43 -15.25
C TYR A 111 -17.79 3.98 -14.24
N VAL A 112 -16.88 4.87 -13.86
CA VAL A 112 -15.83 4.56 -12.86
C VAL A 112 -16.46 4.21 -11.51
N ILE A 113 -17.48 4.97 -11.06
CA ILE A 113 -18.20 4.68 -9.83
C ILE A 113 -18.86 3.31 -9.90
N THR A 114 -19.51 2.98 -11.01
CA THR A 114 -20.16 1.67 -11.23
C THR A 114 -19.14 0.53 -11.19
N CYS A 115 -17.97 0.71 -11.81
CA CYS A 115 -16.89 -0.28 -11.75
C CYS A 115 -16.39 -0.47 -10.30
N ILE A 116 -16.14 0.59 -9.55
CA ILE A 116 -15.70 0.49 -8.16
C ILE A 116 -16.74 -0.27 -7.31
N LYS A 117 -18.04 0.01 -7.51
CA LYS A 117 -19.14 -0.71 -6.84
C LYS A 117 -19.15 -2.21 -7.19
N LYS A 118 -18.99 -2.55 -8.47
CA LYS A 118 -18.94 -3.94 -8.96
C LYS A 118 -17.85 -4.76 -8.26
N TYR A 119 -16.69 -4.14 -7.98
CA TYR A 119 -15.55 -4.84 -7.38
C TYR A 119 -15.45 -4.69 -5.86
N ILE A 120 -16.54 -4.32 -5.17
CA ILE A 120 -16.60 -4.34 -3.70
C ILE A 120 -16.32 -5.76 -3.17
N CYS A 121 -16.82 -6.80 -3.85
CA CYS A 121 -16.60 -8.19 -3.42
C CYS A 121 -15.10 -8.61 -3.40
N PHE A 122 -14.22 -7.93 -4.16
CA PHE A 122 -12.77 -8.20 -4.15
C PHE A 122 -12.00 -7.30 -3.18
N ALA A 123 -12.60 -6.21 -2.73
CA ALA A 123 -12.03 -5.30 -1.74
C ALA A 123 -13.09 -4.82 -0.74
N PRO A 124 -13.76 -5.72 0.01
CA PRO A 124 -14.92 -5.37 0.85
C PRO A 124 -14.58 -4.43 2.00
N LEU A 125 -13.31 -4.44 2.45
CA LEU A 125 -12.84 -3.57 3.53
C LEU A 125 -12.39 -2.18 3.03
N HIS A 126 -12.25 -1.96 1.71
CA HIS A 126 -11.63 -0.74 1.17
C HIS A 126 -12.52 -0.01 0.16
N ASN A 127 -13.01 -0.68 -0.88
CA ASN A 127 -13.79 -0.01 -1.93
C ASN A 127 -15.03 0.73 -1.42
N PRO A 128 -15.81 0.24 -0.41
CA PRO A 128 -16.90 1.01 0.17
C PRO A 128 -16.44 2.34 0.76
N ALA A 129 -15.36 2.34 1.55
CA ALA A 129 -14.79 3.55 2.13
C ALA A 129 -14.26 4.52 1.05
N ASN A 130 -13.62 3.98 -0.01
CA ASN A 130 -13.17 4.79 -1.14
C ASN A 130 -14.34 5.48 -1.85
N LEU A 131 -15.47 4.78 -2.07
CA LEU A 131 -16.68 5.35 -2.67
C LEU A 131 -17.30 6.45 -1.81
N ILE A 132 -17.40 6.24 -0.48
CA ILE A 132 -17.87 7.27 0.45
C ILE A 132 -16.98 8.51 0.33
N GLY A 133 -15.66 8.31 0.30
CA GLY A 133 -14.70 9.41 0.12
C GLY A 133 -14.94 10.22 -1.15
N ILE A 134 -15.08 9.53 -2.27
CA ILE A 134 -15.36 10.15 -3.57
C ILE A 134 -16.69 10.92 -3.56
N GLN A 135 -17.78 10.28 -3.12
CA GLN A 135 -19.11 10.88 -3.14
C GLN A 135 -19.24 12.07 -2.20
N THR A 136 -18.67 11.99 -1.00
CA THR A 136 -18.67 13.10 -0.02
C THR A 136 -17.96 14.31 -0.58
N VAL A 137 -16.80 14.12 -1.20
CA VAL A 137 -16.01 15.23 -1.74
C VAL A 137 -16.66 15.85 -2.98
N ILE A 138 -17.21 15.07 -3.89
CA ILE A 138 -17.95 15.59 -5.05
C ILE A 138 -19.13 16.44 -4.59
N LYS A 139 -19.86 16.00 -3.56
CA LYS A 139 -20.99 16.74 -2.99
C LYS A 139 -20.54 18.05 -2.31
N LYS A 140 -19.45 18.00 -1.55
CA LYS A 140 -18.92 19.17 -0.78
C LYS A 140 -18.14 20.16 -1.64
N TYR A 141 -17.59 19.70 -2.77
CA TYR A 141 -16.70 20.45 -3.65
C TYR A 141 -17.16 20.43 -5.11
N PRO A 142 -18.38 20.89 -5.40
CA PRO A 142 -18.97 20.76 -6.73
C PRO A 142 -18.15 21.45 -7.83
N ILE A 143 -17.39 22.51 -7.50
CA ILE A 143 -16.53 23.24 -8.44
C ILE A 143 -15.38 22.38 -9.00
N LEU A 144 -15.00 21.30 -8.30
CA LEU A 144 -13.97 20.34 -8.72
C LEU A 144 -14.57 18.96 -9.05
N SER A 145 -15.88 18.85 -9.23
CA SER A 145 -16.56 17.57 -9.48
C SER A 145 -16.00 16.84 -10.71
N ASP A 146 -15.67 17.57 -11.78
CA ASP A 146 -15.07 17.03 -13.02
C ASP A 146 -13.54 16.88 -12.97
N LYS A 147 -12.90 17.19 -11.83
CA LYS A 147 -11.45 17.12 -11.60
C LYS A 147 -11.08 16.15 -10.49
N ASN A 148 -11.95 15.19 -10.23
CA ASN A 148 -11.69 14.06 -9.34
C ASN A 148 -11.08 12.91 -10.13
N VAL A 149 -9.98 12.34 -9.64
CA VAL A 149 -9.25 11.24 -10.29
C VAL A 149 -9.15 10.06 -9.33
N ALA A 150 -9.56 8.89 -9.81
CA ALA A 150 -9.33 7.62 -9.14
C ALA A 150 -7.98 7.03 -9.56
N VAL A 151 -7.12 6.76 -8.59
CA VAL A 151 -5.81 6.12 -8.77
C VAL A 151 -5.86 4.74 -8.13
N PHE A 152 -5.74 3.70 -8.97
CA PHE A 152 -5.99 2.32 -8.56
C PHE A 152 -4.71 1.57 -8.22
N ASP A 153 -4.69 0.90 -7.05
CA ASP A 153 -3.59 0.00 -6.69
C ASP A 153 -3.41 -1.12 -7.71
N THR A 154 -4.53 -1.69 -8.20
CA THR A 154 -4.52 -2.79 -9.17
C THR A 154 -4.02 -2.38 -10.56
N SER A 155 -3.92 -1.10 -10.87
CA SER A 155 -3.51 -0.64 -12.20
C SER A 155 -2.05 -1.00 -12.55
N PHE A 156 -1.19 -1.16 -11.56
CA PHE A 156 0.21 -1.51 -11.76
C PHE A 156 0.40 -2.95 -12.28
N TYR A 157 -0.57 -3.82 -12.04
CA TYR A 157 -0.53 -5.26 -12.30
C TYR A 157 -1.29 -5.70 -13.55
N GLN A 158 -1.83 -4.75 -14.32
CA GLN A 158 -2.72 -5.09 -15.45
C GLN A 158 -2.02 -5.81 -16.60
N ASN A 159 -0.70 -5.67 -16.70
CA ASN A 159 0.11 -6.29 -17.75
C ASN A 159 0.83 -7.58 -17.30
N MET A 160 0.46 -8.14 -16.15
CA MET A 160 0.99 -9.46 -15.74
C MET A 160 0.63 -10.53 -16.78
N PRO A 161 1.55 -11.46 -17.08
CA PRO A 161 1.26 -12.58 -17.99
C PRO A 161 0.25 -13.57 -17.40
N GLU A 162 -0.45 -14.31 -18.25
CA GLU A 162 -1.46 -15.30 -17.82
C GLU A 162 -0.89 -16.33 -16.85
N SER A 163 0.34 -16.76 -17.06
CA SER A 163 1.04 -17.71 -16.18
C SER A 163 1.20 -17.22 -14.74
N SER A 164 1.18 -15.90 -14.51
CA SER A 164 1.31 -15.31 -13.17
C SER A 164 -0.04 -14.96 -12.56
N PHE A 165 -1.02 -14.51 -13.37
CA PHE A 165 -2.27 -14.07 -12.82
C PHE A 165 -3.36 -15.15 -12.72
N LEU A 166 -3.26 -16.26 -13.46
CA LEU A 166 -4.24 -17.34 -13.36
C LEU A 166 -3.99 -18.21 -12.15
N TYR A 167 -5.08 -18.57 -11.47
CA TYR A 167 -5.08 -19.66 -10.50
C TYR A 167 -5.31 -20.99 -11.19
N ALA A 168 -4.68 -22.05 -10.70
CA ALA A 168 -4.84 -23.42 -11.22
C ALA A 168 -6.18 -24.05 -10.75
N ILE A 169 -7.28 -23.38 -11.08
CA ILE A 169 -8.67 -23.82 -10.86
C ILE A 169 -9.39 -23.82 -12.22
N PRO A 170 -10.60 -24.40 -12.35
CA PRO A 170 -11.28 -24.44 -13.65
C PRO A 170 -11.34 -23.07 -14.32
N TYR A 171 -10.82 -22.98 -15.55
CA TYR A 171 -10.62 -21.71 -16.28
C TYR A 171 -11.90 -20.87 -16.45
N ASN A 172 -13.07 -21.54 -16.39
CA ASN A 172 -14.37 -20.86 -16.41
C ASN A 172 -14.57 -19.86 -15.25
N PHE A 173 -13.92 -20.07 -14.11
CA PHE A 173 -13.97 -19.10 -13.00
C PHE A 173 -13.30 -17.78 -13.39
N TYR A 174 -12.20 -17.84 -14.12
CA TYR A 174 -11.61 -16.62 -14.68
C TYR A 174 -12.53 -15.99 -15.72
N LYS A 175 -13.01 -16.76 -16.71
CA LYS A 175 -13.83 -16.19 -17.79
C LYS A 175 -15.13 -15.57 -17.30
N LYS A 176 -15.83 -16.25 -16.39
CA LYS A 176 -17.17 -15.83 -15.94
C LYS A 176 -17.13 -14.83 -14.79
N TYR A 177 -16.22 -15.04 -13.83
CA TYR A 177 -16.20 -14.27 -12.57
C TYR A 177 -14.97 -13.39 -12.43
N GLN A 178 -14.07 -13.40 -13.40
CA GLN A 178 -12.81 -12.63 -13.37
C GLN A 178 -11.92 -12.98 -12.17
N ILE A 179 -11.98 -14.24 -11.70
CA ILE A 179 -11.14 -14.73 -10.61
C ILE A 179 -9.72 -14.91 -11.13
N ARG A 180 -8.85 -13.98 -10.71
CA ARG A 180 -7.43 -13.94 -11.04
C ARG A 180 -6.66 -13.19 -9.96
N ARG A 181 -5.32 -13.24 -10.01
CA ARG A 181 -4.45 -12.38 -9.22
C ARG A 181 -4.52 -10.94 -9.73
N TYR A 182 -4.78 -9.97 -8.84
CA TYR A 182 -4.82 -8.54 -9.15
C TYR A 182 -3.72 -7.74 -8.46
N GLY A 183 -3.29 -8.15 -7.26
CA GLY A 183 -2.32 -7.43 -6.47
C GLY A 183 -2.89 -6.20 -5.73
N ALA A 184 -2.11 -5.64 -4.84
CA ALA A 184 -2.40 -4.38 -4.14
C ALA A 184 -1.09 -3.62 -3.83
N HIS A 185 -1.18 -2.40 -3.24
CA HIS A 185 -0.07 -1.47 -3.04
C HIS A 185 0.65 -1.07 -4.34
N GLY A 186 0.00 -1.20 -5.50
CA GLY A 186 0.62 -0.92 -6.79
C GLY A 186 1.10 0.52 -6.94
N ILE A 187 0.44 1.48 -6.29
CA ILE A 187 0.86 2.88 -6.25
C ILE A 187 2.25 2.99 -5.61
N SER A 188 2.46 2.32 -4.46
CA SER A 188 3.74 2.30 -3.77
C SER A 188 4.82 1.58 -4.57
N HIS A 189 4.55 0.37 -5.07
CA HIS A 189 5.49 -0.40 -5.89
C HIS A 189 5.94 0.40 -7.12
N LYS A 190 5.01 1.02 -7.83
CA LYS A 190 5.30 1.91 -8.97
C LYS A 190 6.17 3.08 -8.57
N TYR A 191 5.83 3.76 -7.45
CA TYR A 191 6.57 4.93 -6.98
C TYR A 191 8.03 4.61 -6.68
N VAL A 192 8.31 3.59 -5.86
CA VAL A 192 9.70 3.24 -5.50
C VAL A 192 10.49 2.72 -6.69
N SER A 193 9.83 2.07 -7.66
CA SER A 193 10.46 1.63 -8.91
C SER A 193 10.88 2.81 -9.79
N TYR A 194 10.11 3.89 -9.82
CA TYR A 194 10.52 5.14 -10.47
C TYR A 194 11.64 5.85 -9.70
N LYS A 195 11.57 5.87 -8.37
CA LYS A 195 12.63 6.50 -7.56
C LYS A 195 13.97 5.80 -7.75
N ILE A 196 14.01 4.47 -7.79
CA ILE A 196 15.25 3.73 -8.04
C ILE A 196 15.79 3.96 -9.45
N SER A 197 14.95 4.16 -10.47
CA SER A 197 15.40 4.46 -11.83
C SER A 197 16.20 5.76 -11.89
N VAL A 198 15.77 6.76 -11.12
CA VAL A 198 16.50 8.03 -10.98
C VAL A 198 17.82 7.83 -10.23
N ILE A 199 17.80 7.08 -9.11
CA ILE A 199 19.02 6.80 -8.30
C ILE A 199 20.07 6.05 -9.12
N LEU A 200 19.65 5.06 -9.91
CA LEU A 200 20.54 4.26 -10.76
C LEU A 200 20.90 4.94 -12.08
N ASN A 201 20.29 6.10 -12.38
CA ASN A 201 20.39 6.79 -13.68
C ASN A 201 20.11 5.86 -14.87
N LYS A 202 19.05 5.05 -14.75
CA LYS A 202 18.61 4.11 -15.79
C LYS A 202 17.15 4.38 -16.17
N LYS A 203 16.78 4.05 -17.41
CA LYS A 203 15.38 4.11 -17.82
C LYS A 203 14.54 3.09 -17.06
N PHE A 204 13.35 3.48 -16.63
CA PHE A 204 12.44 2.61 -15.88
C PHE A 204 12.10 1.31 -16.63
N ASP A 205 11.85 1.42 -17.94
CA ASP A 205 11.52 0.31 -18.84
C ASP A 205 12.70 -0.65 -19.14
N SER A 206 13.87 -0.39 -18.60
CA SER A 206 15.03 -1.28 -18.68
C SER A 206 15.38 -1.96 -17.36
N LEU A 207 14.59 -1.77 -16.28
CA LEU A 207 14.94 -2.25 -14.95
C LEU A 207 14.25 -3.56 -14.61
N ASN A 208 15.02 -4.46 -13.97
CA ASN A 208 14.55 -5.67 -13.32
C ASN A 208 14.63 -5.51 -11.80
N LEU A 209 13.48 -5.49 -11.13
CA LEU A 209 13.38 -5.11 -9.73
C LEU A 209 12.51 -6.10 -8.94
N ILE A 210 12.84 -6.27 -7.67
CA ILE A 210 11.94 -6.88 -6.68
C ILE A 210 11.63 -5.79 -5.65
N THR A 211 10.35 -5.46 -5.45
CA THR A 211 9.95 -4.41 -4.51
C THR A 211 9.12 -5.00 -3.37
N CYS A 212 9.51 -4.72 -2.13
CA CYS A 212 8.90 -5.24 -0.91
C CYS A 212 8.23 -4.08 -0.15
N HIS A 213 6.91 -3.93 -0.28
CA HIS A 213 6.12 -3.00 0.53
C HIS A 213 5.71 -3.69 1.82
N LEU A 214 6.31 -3.30 2.94
CA LEU A 214 6.11 -3.92 4.24
C LEU A 214 5.55 -2.91 5.24
N GLY A 215 4.27 -3.04 5.54
CA GLY A 215 3.53 -2.26 6.50
C GLY A 215 2.60 -3.15 7.35
N ASN A 216 1.47 -2.64 7.79
CA ASN A 216 0.42 -3.48 8.37
C ASN A 216 -0.16 -4.47 7.34
N GLY A 217 -0.32 -4.03 6.08
CA GLY A 217 -0.40 -4.89 4.91
C GLY A 217 0.99 -5.06 4.29
N CYS A 218 1.32 -6.24 3.78
CA CYS A 218 2.60 -6.54 3.16
C CYS A 218 2.41 -7.16 1.77
N SER A 219 3.17 -6.70 0.81
CA SER A 219 3.23 -7.28 -0.53
C SER A 219 4.62 -7.20 -1.13
N ILE A 220 4.88 -8.06 -2.10
CA ILE A 220 6.10 -8.06 -2.90
C ILE A 220 5.71 -8.12 -4.37
N ALA A 221 6.46 -7.47 -5.24
CA ALA A 221 6.23 -7.47 -6.68
C ALA A 221 7.54 -7.70 -7.44
N ALA A 222 7.47 -8.49 -8.50
CA ALA A 222 8.51 -8.73 -9.46
C ALA A 222 8.29 -7.84 -10.70
N ILE A 223 9.29 -7.07 -11.09
CA ILE A 223 9.22 -6.14 -12.23
C ILE A 223 10.34 -6.51 -13.19
N CYS A 224 10.01 -6.82 -14.45
CA CYS A 224 10.94 -7.09 -15.51
C CYS A 224 10.78 -6.07 -16.63
N ASN A 225 11.87 -5.41 -17.00
CA ASN A 225 11.87 -4.37 -18.03
C ASN A 225 10.76 -3.32 -17.80
N GLY A 226 10.58 -2.87 -16.54
CA GLY A 226 9.59 -1.90 -16.13
C GLY A 226 8.15 -2.40 -16.04
N VAL A 227 7.89 -3.66 -16.37
CA VAL A 227 6.55 -4.28 -16.31
C VAL A 227 6.46 -5.18 -15.07
N CYS A 228 5.41 -5.03 -14.27
CA CYS A 228 5.15 -5.97 -13.19
C CYS A 228 4.73 -7.32 -13.78
N VAL A 229 5.51 -8.37 -13.48
CA VAL A 229 5.30 -9.73 -14.00
C VAL A 229 4.71 -10.67 -12.97
N ASP A 230 4.83 -10.37 -11.67
CA ASP A 230 4.17 -11.13 -10.59
C ASP A 230 4.04 -10.29 -9.32
N THR A 231 3.12 -10.66 -8.45
CA THR A 231 2.94 -10.05 -7.12
C THR A 231 2.35 -11.03 -6.12
N SER A 232 2.62 -10.85 -4.84
CA SER A 232 2.20 -11.79 -3.79
C SER A 232 0.74 -11.68 -3.39
N MET A 233 0.10 -10.51 -3.48
CA MET A 233 -1.34 -10.39 -3.19
C MET A 233 -2.15 -10.88 -4.38
N GLY A 234 -3.23 -11.60 -4.09
CA GLY A 234 -4.00 -12.33 -5.08
C GLY A 234 -5.25 -11.62 -5.58
N LEU A 235 -6.37 -12.36 -5.60
CA LEU A 235 -7.71 -11.85 -5.89
C LEU A 235 -8.09 -10.75 -4.90
N THR A 236 -7.71 -10.94 -3.64
CA THR A 236 -7.89 -9.99 -2.54
C THR A 236 -6.54 -9.71 -1.87
N PRO A 237 -6.44 -8.69 -1.01
CA PRO A 237 -5.21 -8.43 -0.25
C PRO A 237 -4.92 -9.43 0.90
N LEU A 238 -5.43 -10.66 0.85
CA LEU A 238 -5.23 -11.68 1.87
C LEU A 238 -4.04 -12.60 1.56
N GLU A 239 -3.90 -13.05 0.30
CA GLU A 239 -2.84 -13.94 -0.17
C GLU A 239 -1.45 -13.32 -0.05
N GLY A 240 -0.41 -14.14 0.09
CA GLY A 240 0.99 -13.74 0.00
C GLY A 240 1.74 -13.73 1.31
N LEU A 241 2.38 -12.61 1.63
CA LEU A 241 3.20 -12.45 2.81
C LEU A 241 2.40 -12.50 4.11
N VAL A 242 3.05 -12.91 5.20
CA VAL A 242 2.52 -12.69 6.55
C VAL A 242 2.37 -11.19 6.79
N MET A 243 1.27 -10.74 7.37
CA MET A 243 0.97 -9.33 7.61
C MET A 243 0.70 -9.07 9.10
N GLY A 244 0.32 -7.86 9.46
CA GLY A 244 0.01 -7.55 10.85
C GLY A 244 -1.10 -8.43 11.42
N THR A 245 -2.23 -8.53 10.71
CA THR A 245 -3.42 -9.30 11.14
C THR A 245 -3.91 -10.33 10.11
N ARG A 246 -3.41 -10.29 8.88
CA ARG A 246 -3.77 -11.21 7.80
C ARG A 246 -2.77 -12.35 7.72
N SER A 247 -3.29 -13.56 7.42
CA SER A 247 -2.49 -14.78 7.42
C SER A 247 -1.41 -14.83 6.32
N GLY A 248 -1.67 -14.20 5.17
CA GLY A 248 -0.95 -14.53 3.94
C GLY A 248 -1.31 -15.95 3.47
N ASP A 249 -0.40 -16.58 2.73
CA ASP A 249 -0.63 -17.94 2.19
C ASP A 249 -0.88 -18.96 3.27
N ILE A 250 -1.89 -19.77 3.05
CA ILE A 250 -2.21 -20.97 3.83
C ILE A 250 -2.58 -22.09 2.88
N ASP A 251 -2.57 -23.34 3.37
CA ASP A 251 -3.24 -24.43 2.69
C ASP A 251 -4.75 -24.18 2.68
N PRO A 252 -5.42 -24.13 1.50
CA PRO A 252 -6.87 -23.96 1.43
C PRO A 252 -7.67 -25.00 2.23
N ALA A 253 -7.13 -26.19 2.44
CA ALA A 253 -7.76 -27.23 3.24
C ALA A 253 -7.96 -26.84 4.71
N ILE A 254 -7.20 -25.86 5.22
CA ILE A 254 -7.41 -25.30 6.56
C ILE A 254 -8.81 -24.70 6.69
N ILE A 255 -9.32 -24.03 5.65
CA ILE A 255 -10.67 -23.45 5.62
C ILE A 255 -11.72 -24.57 5.79
N PHE A 256 -11.56 -25.69 5.06
CA PHE A 256 -12.47 -26.82 5.15
C PHE A 256 -12.38 -27.52 6.51
N PHE A 257 -11.18 -27.61 7.09
CA PHE A 257 -10.98 -28.15 8.44
C PHE A 257 -11.70 -27.28 9.49
N MET A 258 -11.50 -25.96 9.46
CA MET A 258 -12.16 -25.05 10.40
C MET A 258 -13.69 -25.11 10.28
N TYR A 259 -14.21 -25.16 9.05
CA TYR A 259 -15.64 -25.26 8.80
C TYR A 259 -16.22 -26.61 9.28
N LYS A 260 -15.61 -27.74 8.86
CA LYS A 260 -16.19 -29.08 9.09
C LYS A 260 -15.87 -29.67 10.46
N GLN A 261 -14.67 -29.42 11.00
CA GLN A 261 -14.20 -30.04 12.24
C GLN A 261 -14.37 -29.14 13.45
N LEU A 262 -14.23 -27.82 13.26
CA LEU A 262 -14.40 -26.85 14.36
C LEU A 262 -15.77 -26.17 14.35
N ASN A 263 -16.67 -26.55 13.41
CA ASN A 263 -18.01 -25.99 13.24
C ASN A 263 -18.04 -24.47 13.15
N MET A 264 -17.00 -23.86 12.57
CA MET A 264 -16.93 -22.41 12.39
C MET A 264 -17.70 -21.99 11.14
N SER A 265 -18.41 -20.87 11.21
CA SER A 265 -19.04 -20.26 10.04
C SER A 265 -17.98 -19.70 9.07
N ILE A 266 -18.34 -19.53 7.79
CA ILE A 266 -17.47 -18.91 6.80
C ILE A 266 -17.08 -17.49 7.20
N ASP A 267 -18.00 -16.71 7.76
CA ASP A 267 -17.74 -15.34 8.23
C ASP A 267 -16.73 -15.32 9.40
N GLU A 268 -16.81 -16.27 10.33
CA GLU A 268 -15.83 -16.42 11.41
C GLU A 268 -14.44 -16.76 10.86
N ILE A 269 -14.37 -17.67 9.89
CA ILE A 269 -13.11 -18.06 9.23
C ILE A 269 -12.53 -16.85 8.48
N GLU A 270 -13.34 -16.12 7.72
CA GLU A 270 -12.91 -14.91 7.03
C GLU A 270 -12.37 -13.86 8.02
N MET A 271 -13.06 -13.65 9.14
CA MET A 271 -12.63 -12.73 10.19
C MET A 271 -11.29 -13.17 10.80
N ILE A 272 -11.10 -14.47 11.06
CA ILE A 272 -9.84 -15.01 11.58
C ILE A 272 -8.69 -14.73 10.61
N LEU A 273 -8.85 -15.09 9.34
CA LEU A 273 -7.80 -14.97 8.35
C LEU A 273 -7.42 -13.50 8.06
N ASN A 274 -8.38 -12.58 8.12
CA ASN A 274 -8.13 -11.16 7.83
C ASN A 274 -7.75 -10.32 9.06
N LYS A 275 -8.28 -10.63 10.26
CA LYS A 275 -8.18 -9.72 11.42
C LYS A 275 -7.53 -10.33 12.67
N LYS A 276 -7.40 -11.66 12.76
CA LYS A 276 -6.89 -12.35 13.96
C LYS A 276 -5.68 -13.24 13.67
N SER A 277 -5.14 -13.20 12.47
CA SER A 277 -3.98 -13.97 12.00
C SER A 277 -2.71 -13.12 11.92
N GLY A 278 -1.77 -13.52 11.09
CA GLY A 278 -0.52 -12.81 10.87
C GLY A 278 0.34 -12.70 12.14
N LEU A 279 1.01 -11.58 12.29
CA LEU A 279 1.85 -11.31 13.47
C LEU A 279 1.03 -11.33 14.77
N LEU A 280 -0.20 -10.80 14.74
CA LEU A 280 -1.12 -10.84 15.87
C LEU A 280 -1.45 -12.29 16.25
N GLY A 281 -1.86 -13.11 15.29
CA GLY A 281 -2.22 -14.51 15.54
C GLY A 281 -1.05 -15.36 16.02
N LEU A 282 0.14 -15.18 15.43
CA LEU A 282 1.35 -15.89 15.81
C LEU A 282 1.86 -15.54 17.22
N SER A 283 1.73 -14.29 17.63
CA SER A 283 2.19 -13.81 18.93
C SER A 283 1.12 -13.91 20.02
N GLY A 284 -0.15 -13.75 19.65
CA GLY A 284 -1.26 -13.55 20.59
C GLY A 284 -1.22 -12.21 21.33
N VAL A 285 -0.37 -11.25 20.90
CA VAL A 285 -0.11 -10.00 21.65
C VAL A 285 -0.27 -8.76 20.80
N SER A 286 0.37 -8.70 19.61
CA SER A 286 0.43 -7.46 18.85
C SER A 286 0.51 -7.72 17.34
N SER A 287 -0.01 -6.78 16.55
CA SER A 287 0.25 -6.66 15.11
C SER A 287 1.29 -5.59 14.77
N ASP A 288 1.72 -4.81 15.75
CA ASP A 288 2.63 -3.68 15.58
C ASP A 288 4.09 -4.13 15.65
N PHE A 289 4.83 -3.90 14.56
CA PHE A 289 6.21 -4.35 14.44
C PHE A 289 7.17 -3.70 15.46
N ARG A 290 6.84 -2.51 16.00
CA ARG A 290 7.60 -1.84 17.06
C ARG A 290 7.65 -2.68 18.35
N TYR A 291 6.60 -3.49 18.61
CA TYR A 291 6.61 -4.47 19.70
C TYR A 291 7.63 -5.57 19.42
N PHE A 292 7.61 -6.15 18.23
CA PHE A 292 8.48 -7.27 17.85
C PHE A 292 9.96 -6.88 17.82
N GLU A 293 10.28 -5.69 17.34
CA GLU A 293 11.66 -5.17 17.34
C GLU A 293 12.24 -5.11 18.74
N LYS A 294 11.46 -4.65 19.73
CA LYS A 294 11.88 -4.58 21.14
C LYS A 294 11.94 -5.96 21.82
N GLN A 295 11.05 -6.88 21.45
CA GLN A 295 10.83 -8.14 22.14
C GLN A 295 11.48 -9.35 21.47
N TYR A 296 12.09 -9.19 20.29
CA TYR A 296 12.63 -10.30 19.49
C TYR A 296 13.60 -11.20 20.26
N HIS A 297 14.51 -10.60 21.04
CA HIS A 297 15.50 -11.32 21.84
C HIS A 297 15.00 -11.71 23.24
N LEU A 298 13.82 -11.24 23.64
CA LEU A 298 13.31 -11.36 25.00
C LEU A 298 12.19 -12.41 25.14
N THR A 299 11.41 -12.67 24.09
CA THR A 299 10.26 -13.57 24.18
C THR A 299 10.16 -14.50 22.98
N GLU A 300 9.85 -15.79 23.26
CA GLU A 300 9.65 -16.80 22.20
C GLU A 300 8.48 -16.45 21.25
N LYS A 301 7.45 -15.78 21.77
CA LYS A 301 6.31 -15.31 20.95
C LYS A 301 6.73 -14.29 19.87
N ALA A 302 7.55 -13.34 20.25
CA ALA A 302 8.08 -12.34 19.33
C ALA A 302 9.05 -12.97 18.33
N LYS A 303 9.98 -13.80 18.81
CA LYS A 303 10.95 -14.52 17.98
C LYS A 303 10.27 -15.37 16.92
N ARG A 304 9.30 -16.22 17.33
CA ARG A 304 8.50 -17.07 16.42
C ARG A 304 7.83 -16.22 15.34
N SER A 305 7.15 -15.14 15.72
CA SER A 305 6.40 -14.29 14.78
C SER A 305 7.31 -13.65 13.72
N VAL A 306 8.44 -13.11 14.17
CA VAL A 306 9.45 -12.50 13.27
C VAL A 306 10.09 -13.57 12.37
N GLN A 307 10.41 -14.74 12.90
CA GLN A 307 11.01 -15.83 12.11
C GLN A 307 10.09 -16.34 11.02
N VAL A 308 8.78 -16.50 11.29
CA VAL A 308 7.79 -16.91 10.29
C VAL A 308 7.63 -15.82 9.22
N PHE A 309 7.56 -14.55 9.63
CA PHE A 309 7.50 -13.40 8.72
C PHE A 309 8.71 -13.36 7.79
N CYS A 310 9.93 -13.39 8.34
CA CYS A 310 11.17 -13.36 7.55
C CYS A 310 11.32 -14.59 6.65
N HIS A 311 10.93 -15.78 7.13
CA HIS A 311 10.96 -17.01 6.33
C HIS A 311 10.08 -16.89 5.08
N ARG A 312 8.84 -16.41 5.23
CA ARG A 312 7.94 -16.22 4.09
C ARG A 312 8.49 -15.19 3.12
N LEU A 313 8.96 -14.04 3.61
CA LEU A 313 9.49 -12.98 2.77
C LEU A 313 10.74 -13.41 2.01
N SER A 314 11.69 -14.13 2.65
CA SER A 314 12.88 -14.63 1.96
C SER A 314 12.53 -15.64 0.85
N LYS A 315 11.55 -16.53 1.07
CA LYS A 315 11.04 -17.43 0.02
C LYS A 315 10.49 -16.68 -1.18
N TYR A 316 9.70 -15.63 -0.97
CA TYR A 316 9.15 -14.82 -2.06
C TYR A 316 10.25 -14.08 -2.83
N ILE A 317 11.24 -13.49 -2.16
CA ILE A 317 12.39 -12.85 -2.84
C ILE A 317 13.11 -13.87 -3.70
N ALA A 318 13.43 -15.06 -3.15
CA ALA A 318 14.11 -16.11 -3.86
C ALA A 318 13.30 -16.61 -5.08
N SER A 319 11.98 -16.82 -4.93
CA SER A 319 11.14 -17.25 -6.04
C SER A 319 11.06 -16.19 -7.13
N TYR A 320 10.98 -14.91 -6.78
CA TYR A 320 10.91 -13.82 -7.76
C TYR A 320 12.24 -13.56 -8.47
N MET A 321 13.38 -13.98 -7.90
CA MET A 321 14.65 -13.97 -8.62
C MET A 321 14.62 -14.87 -9.86
N SER A 322 13.84 -15.95 -9.85
CA SER A 322 13.68 -16.83 -11.00
C SER A 322 13.00 -16.17 -12.20
N LEU A 323 12.31 -15.06 -11.97
CA LEU A 323 11.62 -14.26 -12.99
C LEU A 323 12.52 -13.17 -13.60
N MET A 324 13.72 -12.95 -13.02
CA MET A 324 14.60 -11.82 -13.39
C MET A 324 15.49 -12.11 -14.62
N GLU A 325 15.15 -13.12 -15.43
CA GLU A 325 15.91 -13.52 -16.62
C GLU A 325 17.42 -13.67 -16.33
N ASN A 326 18.22 -12.63 -16.64
CA ASN A 326 19.69 -12.67 -16.52
C ASN A 326 20.24 -11.60 -15.58
N ARG A 327 19.41 -10.71 -15.01
CA ARG A 327 19.87 -9.56 -14.21
C ARG A 327 18.84 -9.14 -13.18
N LEU A 328 19.30 -8.85 -11.98
CA LEU A 328 18.55 -8.16 -10.93
C LEU A 328 19.22 -6.79 -10.69
N ASP A 329 18.54 -5.68 -11.01
CA ASP A 329 19.10 -4.34 -10.80
C ASP A 329 18.98 -3.90 -9.34
N ALA A 330 17.90 -4.25 -8.63
CA ALA A 330 17.77 -4.01 -7.20
C ALA A 330 16.62 -4.80 -6.55
N VAL A 331 16.79 -5.09 -5.24
CA VAL A 331 15.67 -5.37 -4.31
C VAL A 331 15.41 -4.09 -3.52
N ILE A 332 14.14 -3.70 -3.36
CA ILE A 332 13.76 -2.44 -2.70
C ILE A 332 12.84 -2.73 -1.52
N PHE A 333 13.23 -2.25 -0.35
CA PHE A 333 12.40 -2.26 0.86
C PHE A 333 11.73 -0.90 1.05
N THR A 334 10.42 -0.93 1.31
CA THR A 334 9.59 0.27 1.52
C THR A 334 8.41 -0.04 2.46
N GLY A 335 7.65 0.98 2.80
CA GLY A 335 6.59 0.87 3.79
C GLY A 335 7.13 0.89 5.23
N GLY A 336 6.27 1.12 6.21
CA GLY A 336 6.68 1.41 7.58
C GLY A 336 7.63 0.40 8.21
N ILE A 337 7.45 -0.90 7.96
CA ILE A 337 8.35 -1.97 8.43
C ILE A 337 9.61 -2.01 7.56
N GLY A 338 9.45 -2.01 6.22
CA GLY A 338 10.55 -2.10 5.28
C GLY A 338 11.56 -0.96 5.42
N GLU A 339 11.07 0.25 5.69
CA GLU A 339 11.89 1.45 5.85
C GLU A 339 12.59 1.55 7.21
N ASN A 340 11.95 1.10 8.29
CA ASN A 340 12.41 1.43 9.64
C ASN A 340 12.96 0.26 10.43
N VAL A 341 12.70 -1.01 10.03
CA VAL A 341 13.11 -2.18 10.83
C VAL A 341 14.31 -2.87 10.19
N SER A 342 15.52 -2.45 10.58
CA SER A 342 16.78 -3.03 10.09
C SER A 342 16.92 -4.52 10.39
N LEU A 343 16.39 -4.99 11.51
CA LEU A 343 16.36 -6.40 11.94
C LEU A 343 15.72 -7.31 10.88
N ILE A 344 14.58 -6.89 10.30
CA ILE A 344 13.92 -7.71 9.26
C ILE A 344 14.81 -7.87 8.04
N ARG A 345 15.41 -6.79 7.57
CA ARG A 345 16.29 -6.82 6.40
C ARG A 345 17.50 -7.72 6.65
N GLU A 346 18.12 -7.63 7.83
CA GLU A 346 19.23 -8.50 8.25
C GLU A 346 18.80 -9.98 8.22
N LEU A 347 17.71 -10.32 8.92
CA LEU A 347 17.22 -11.70 9.02
C LEU A 347 16.76 -12.32 7.69
N VAL A 348 16.21 -11.51 6.81
CA VAL A 348 15.79 -11.96 5.47
C VAL A 348 17.01 -12.29 4.62
N PHE A 349 17.98 -11.38 4.55
CA PHE A 349 19.13 -11.58 3.67
C PHE A 349 20.17 -12.55 4.22
N SER A 350 20.22 -12.80 5.54
CA SER A 350 21.00 -13.92 6.09
C SER A 350 20.57 -15.28 5.53
N LYS A 351 19.29 -15.45 5.13
CA LYS A 351 18.75 -16.66 4.50
C LYS A 351 19.01 -16.70 2.99
N LEU A 352 19.38 -15.58 2.37
CA LEU A 352 19.57 -15.43 0.93
C LEU A 352 21.06 -15.32 0.54
N PHE A 353 21.96 -15.63 1.47
CA PHE A 353 23.41 -15.56 1.25
C PHE A 353 23.87 -16.38 0.04
N LEU A 354 23.32 -17.60 -0.12
CA LEU A 354 23.64 -18.46 -1.26
C LEU A 354 23.20 -17.88 -2.61
N LEU A 355 22.25 -16.93 -2.60
CA LEU A 355 21.79 -16.21 -3.80
C LEU A 355 22.58 -14.93 -4.05
N GLY A 356 23.72 -14.74 -3.39
CA GLY A 356 24.63 -13.63 -3.63
C GLY A 356 24.27 -12.32 -2.90
N PHE A 357 23.42 -12.38 -1.86
CA PHE A 357 23.10 -11.21 -1.04
C PHE A 357 24.02 -11.10 0.18
N LYS A 358 24.59 -9.92 0.38
CA LYS A 358 25.43 -9.59 1.54
C LYS A 358 25.08 -8.21 2.05
N ILE A 359 24.44 -8.16 3.22
CA ILE A 359 24.08 -6.90 3.86
C ILE A 359 25.29 -6.26 4.55
N ASN A 360 25.43 -4.95 4.38
CA ASN A 360 26.33 -4.14 5.18
C ASN A 360 25.58 -3.67 6.43
N SER A 361 25.84 -4.27 7.58
CA SER A 361 25.12 -4.03 8.83
C SER A 361 25.14 -2.55 9.26
N LYS A 362 26.24 -1.81 9.02
CA LYS A 362 26.32 -0.37 9.35
C LYS A 362 25.37 0.46 8.47
N LEU A 363 25.39 0.23 7.16
CA LEU A 363 24.47 0.90 6.23
C LEU A 363 23.01 0.53 6.53
N ASN A 364 22.75 -0.75 6.79
CA ASN A 364 21.42 -1.24 7.11
C ASN A 364 20.84 -0.57 8.37
N CYS A 365 21.61 -0.50 9.45
CA CYS A 365 21.19 0.14 10.72
C CYS A 365 21.03 1.65 10.59
N SER A 366 21.83 2.32 9.75
CA SER A 366 21.76 3.78 9.57
C SER A 366 20.67 4.24 8.61
N THR A 367 20.13 3.33 7.77
CA THR A 367 19.10 3.62 6.76
C THR A 367 17.72 3.33 7.34
N VAL A 368 17.27 4.21 8.23
CA VAL A 368 15.98 4.20 8.93
C VAL A 368 15.48 5.65 9.10
N GLY A 369 14.23 5.83 9.56
CA GLY A 369 13.70 7.16 9.88
C GLY A 369 13.50 8.05 8.65
N GLY A 370 13.06 7.50 7.52
CA GLY A 370 12.83 8.23 6.27
C GLY A 370 14.08 8.37 5.39
N LYS A 371 15.24 7.83 5.81
CA LYS A 371 16.43 7.80 4.98
C LYS A 371 16.31 6.74 3.91
N SER A 372 16.74 7.07 2.69
CA SER A 372 16.84 6.14 1.57
C SER A 372 18.30 5.88 1.23
N GLY A 373 18.63 4.65 0.80
CA GLY A 373 20.01 4.32 0.42
C GLY A 373 20.26 2.84 0.16
N LEU A 374 21.43 2.55 -0.37
CA LEU A 374 21.96 1.20 -0.55
C LEU A 374 22.36 0.62 0.82
N ILE A 375 22.04 -0.65 1.06
CA ILE A 375 22.33 -1.33 2.33
C ILE A 375 23.18 -2.60 2.19
N THR A 376 23.77 -2.84 1.00
CA THR A 376 24.57 -4.02 0.71
C THR A 376 26.05 -3.69 0.51
N GLU A 377 26.90 -4.73 0.58
CA GLU A 377 28.29 -4.67 0.16
C GLU A 377 28.40 -4.57 -1.38
N SER A 378 29.55 -4.11 -1.88
CA SER A 378 29.81 -3.94 -3.31
C SER A 378 29.78 -5.26 -4.11
N SER A 379 30.06 -6.39 -3.45
CA SER A 379 30.05 -7.72 -4.06
C SER A 379 28.66 -8.40 -4.05
N SER A 380 27.63 -7.70 -3.57
CA SER A 380 26.28 -8.22 -3.42
C SER A 380 25.37 -7.76 -4.55
N HIS A 381 24.27 -8.49 -4.79
CA HIS A 381 23.12 -7.89 -5.48
C HIS A 381 22.64 -6.67 -4.71
N PRO A 382 22.33 -5.55 -5.39
CA PRO A 382 21.96 -4.31 -4.72
C PRO A 382 20.63 -4.43 -3.97
N VAL A 383 20.61 -4.00 -2.70
CA VAL A 383 19.38 -3.85 -1.90
C VAL A 383 19.29 -2.41 -1.42
N PHE A 384 18.16 -1.79 -1.69
CA PHE A 384 17.89 -0.41 -1.30
C PHE A 384 16.73 -0.34 -0.30
N VAL A 385 16.79 0.67 0.55
CA VAL A 385 15.63 1.19 1.26
C VAL A 385 15.21 2.46 0.56
N ILE A 386 13.93 2.58 0.21
CA ILE A 386 13.36 3.77 -0.43
C ILE A 386 12.04 4.10 0.26
N ALA A 387 11.96 5.28 0.87
CA ALA A 387 10.72 5.74 1.47
C ALA A 387 9.63 5.93 0.40
N THR A 388 8.46 5.31 0.62
CA THR A 388 7.31 5.51 -0.26
C THR A 388 6.60 6.83 0.04
N ASP A 389 6.06 7.43 -0.99
CA ASP A 389 5.15 8.58 -0.88
C ASP A 389 3.95 8.39 -1.83
N GLU A 390 2.97 7.64 -1.33
CA GLU A 390 1.75 7.32 -2.11
C GLU A 390 0.94 8.58 -2.40
N GLU A 391 0.93 9.56 -1.48
CA GLU A 391 0.20 10.82 -1.67
C GLU A 391 0.81 11.62 -2.83
N LEU A 392 2.14 11.69 -2.89
CA LEU A 392 2.83 12.33 -4.02
C LEU A 392 2.61 11.57 -5.33
N ALA A 393 2.63 10.24 -5.31
CA ALA A 393 2.35 9.42 -6.48
C ALA A 393 0.94 9.67 -7.01
N ILE A 394 -0.06 9.70 -6.13
CA ILE A 394 -1.46 10.00 -6.48
C ILE A 394 -1.58 11.42 -7.04
N ALA A 395 -0.94 12.41 -6.42
CA ALA A 395 -0.99 13.78 -6.90
C ALA A 395 -0.37 13.95 -8.30
N LYS A 396 0.76 13.28 -8.57
CA LYS A 396 1.39 13.27 -9.90
C LYS A 396 0.52 12.60 -10.97
N GLU A 397 -0.13 11.50 -10.65
CA GLU A 397 -1.09 10.87 -11.57
C GLU A 397 -2.32 11.77 -11.79
N THR A 398 -2.82 12.41 -10.73
CA THR A 398 -3.97 13.32 -10.79
C THR A 398 -3.73 14.49 -11.73
N ILE A 399 -2.63 15.23 -11.53
CA ILE A 399 -2.31 16.38 -12.40
C ILE A 399 -2.08 15.97 -13.86
N LYS A 400 -1.47 14.80 -14.10
CA LYS A 400 -1.26 14.25 -15.43
C LYS A 400 -2.57 13.94 -16.15
N ILE A 401 -3.58 13.46 -15.43
CA ILE A 401 -4.90 13.13 -15.99
C ILE A 401 -5.70 14.40 -16.28
N ILE A 402 -5.70 15.36 -15.35
CA ILE A 402 -6.43 16.64 -15.48
C ILE A 402 -5.89 17.45 -16.66
N ASN A 403 -4.57 17.50 -16.85
CA ASN A 403 -3.93 18.30 -17.91
C ASN A 403 -4.00 17.63 -19.30
N LYS A 404 -4.53 16.41 -19.43
CA LYS A 404 -4.74 15.74 -20.70
C LYS A 404 -6.09 16.09 -21.36
N LYS A 405 -6.94 16.84 -20.67
CA LYS A 405 -8.14 17.46 -21.22
C LYS A 405 -7.75 18.79 -21.86
#